data_089498b294e657fc24195759d2f2dba7
#
_entry.id   089498b294e657fc24195759d2f2dba7
#
_cell.length_a   1.000
_cell.length_b   1.000
_cell.length_c   1.000
_cell.angle_alpha   90.00
_cell.angle_beta   90.00
_cell.angle_gamma   90.00
#
_symmetry.space_group_name_H-M   'P 1'
#
loop_
_entity.id
_entity.type
_entity.pdbx_description
1 polymer ?
#
loop_
_entity_poly.entity_id
_entity_poly.type
_entity_poly.pdbx_seq_one_letter_code
_entity_poly.pdbx_strand_id
1 'polypeptide(L)'
;MEIGRRQFIHSAIMGASLLAVPSRASDILFVPGTGHPITGPSPLLLEKAKAALASHASHIRNHDLLAIADFSKPSRDPRFYVVDLRNGQSTPYLVAHGKGSDPNHSGWVQNFSNVNGSEATSAGSYLVGETYIGQHGESRRLVGLDPENDQAEARAIVIHPAWYVNQSLIQDQGKIGRSQGCFAFAKEDINAVLERVPAGCLLYADKV
;
A
#
# COMPACT_ATOMS: atom_id res chain seq x y z
N MET A 1 76.61 -35.17 -38.08
CA MET A 1 76.02 -35.02 -36.75
C MET A 1 74.90 -33.96 -36.87
N GLU A 2 73.67 -34.44 -37.07
CA GLU A 2 72.52 -33.66 -37.46
C GLU A 2 71.76 -33.16 -36.22
N ILE A 3 71.37 -31.92 -36.20
CA ILE A 3 70.46 -31.35 -35.21
C ILE A 3 69.21 -30.84 -35.93
N GLY A 4 68.14 -31.55 -35.70
CA GLY A 4 66.85 -31.26 -36.31
C GLY A 4 66.17 -30.01 -35.74
N ARG A 5 65.58 -29.23 -36.66
CA ARG A 5 64.71 -28.06 -36.39
C ARG A 5 63.32 -28.53 -36.17
N ARG A 6 62.74 -28.23 -35.00
CA ARG A 6 61.32 -28.35 -34.72
C ARG A 6 60.63 -27.00 -34.94
N GLN A 7 59.68 -26.99 -35.89
CA GLN A 7 58.82 -25.86 -36.18
C GLN A 7 57.69 -25.80 -35.11
N PHE A 8 57.51 -24.62 -34.51
CA PHE A 8 56.34 -24.34 -33.69
C PHE A 8 55.23 -23.74 -34.55
N ILE A 9 54.09 -24.42 -34.58
CA ILE A 9 52.84 -23.93 -35.19
C ILE A 9 52.13 -23.10 -34.15
N HIS A 10 51.88 -21.80 -34.46
CA HIS A 10 51.04 -20.94 -33.61
C HIS A 10 49.60 -21.09 -34.05
N SER A 11 48.77 -21.68 -33.22
CA SER A 11 47.33 -21.68 -33.39
C SER A 11 46.72 -20.42 -32.76
N ALA A 12 46.18 -19.54 -33.58
CA ALA A 12 45.42 -18.38 -33.11
C ALA A 12 44.00 -18.85 -32.70
N ILE A 13 43.68 -18.70 -31.45
CA ILE A 13 42.33 -18.91 -30.91
C ILE A 13 41.60 -17.57 -30.98
N MET A 14 40.61 -17.46 -31.87
CA MET A 14 39.66 -16.36 -31.89
C MET A 14 38.69 -16.51 -30.70
N GLY A 15 38.83 -15.62 -29.72
CA GLY A 15 37.87 -15.50 -28.62
C GLY A 15 36.63 -14.74 -29.05
N ALA A 16 35.49 -15.42 -29.10
CA ALA A 16 34.20 -14.77 -29.25
C ALA A 16 33.82 -14.10 -27.92
N SER A 17 33.81 -12.77 -27.88
CA SER A 17 33.29 -12.00 -26.76
C SER A 17 31.77 -12.05 -26.76
N LEU A 18 31.17 -12.84 -25.87
CA LEU A 18 29.74 -12.72 -25.54
C LEU A 18 29.55 -11.43 -24.73
N LEU A 19 28.88 -10.47 -25.34
CA LEU A 19 28.37 -9.29 -24.61
C LEU A 19 27.22 -9.77 -23.71
N ALA A 20 27.49 -9.87 -22.42
CA ALA A 20 26.48 -10.06 -21.39
C ALA A 20 25.64 -8.78 -21.29
N VAL A 21 24.37 -8.88 -21.69
CA VAL A 21 23.35 -7.83 -21.45
C VAL A 21 23.07 -7.84 -19.95
N PRO A 22 23.25 -6.73 -19.20
CA PRO A 22 22.84 -6.69 -17.81
C PRO A 22 21.32 -6.77 -17.75
N SER A 23 20.79 -7.88 -17.22
CA SER A 23 19.39 -7.95 -16.82
C SER A 23 19.21 -6.94 -15.68
N ARG A 24 18.36 -5.94 -15.88
CA ARG A 24 17.92 -5.04 -14.80
C ARG A 24 17.20 -5.90 -13.76
N ALA A 25 17.91 -6.21 -12.68
CA ALA A 25 17.30 -6.67 -11.46
C ALA A 25 16.39 -5.52 -10.97
N SER A 26 15.11 -5.81 -10.80
CA SER A 26 14.17 -4.90 -10.16
C SER A 26 14.73 -4.52 -8.79
N ASP A 27 14.97 -3.24 -8.54
CA ASP A 27 15.42 -2.73 -7.26
C ASP A 27 14.39 -3.08 -6.18
N ILE A 28 14.64 -4.14 -5.44
CA ILE A 28 13.90 -4.48 -4.24
C ILE A 28 14.39 -3.50 -3.16
N LEU A 29 13.57 -2.51 -2.83
CA LEU A 29 13.84 -1.58 -1.73
C LEU A 29 13.80 -2.37 -0.41
N PHE A 30 14.97 -2.60 0.15
CA PHE A 30 15.13 -3.23 1.46
C PHE A 30 14.99 -2.16 2.55
N VAL A 31 13.95 -2.25 3.38
CA VAL A 31 13.80 -1.42 4.57
C VAL A 31 14.47 -2.13 5.75
N PRO A 32 15.53 -1.54 6.35
CA PRO A 32 16.20 -2.16 7.51
C PRO A 32 15.23 -2.30 8.68
N GLY A 33 14.97 -3.52 9.13
CA GLY A 33 14.17 -3.83 10.31
C GLY A 33 12.98 -4.76 10.12
N THR A 34 12.52 -4.98 8.88
CA THR A 34 11.39 -5.88 8.62
C THR A 34 11.82 -6.97 7.68
N GLY A 35 12.42 -8.00 7.91
CA GLY A 35 12.99 -9.03 7.03
C GLY A 35 12.09 -9.57 5.88
N HIS A 36 11.12 -8.78 5.41
CA HIS A 36 10.25 -9.09 4.29
C HIS A 36 10.45 -8.08 3.17
N PRO A 37 10.62 -8.51 1.91
CA PRO A 37 10.58 -7.59 0.77
C PRO A 37 9.22 -6.89 0.76
N ILE A 38 9.22 -5.56 0.70
CA ILE A 38 7.98 -4.78 0.56
C ILE A 38 7.51 -4.96 -0.88
N THR A 39 6.75 -5.99 -1.08
CA THR A 39 5.95 -6.18 -2.29
C THR A 39 4.68 -5.35 -2.12
N GLY A 40 4.16 -4.73 -3.19
CA GLY A 40 2.90 -3.97 -3.18
C GLY A 40 1.71 -4.72 -2.58
N PRO A 41 0.48 -4.28 -2.80
CA PRO A 41 -0.72 -5.01 -2.38
C PRO A 41 -0.76 -6.38 -3.03
N SER A 42 -1.56 -7.30 -2.49
CA SER A 42 -1.72 -8.62 -3.12
C SER A 42 -2.18 -8.45 -4.58
N PRO A 43 -1.70 -9.27 -5.53
CA PRO A 43 -2.11 -9.16 -6.93
C PRO A 43 -3.63 -9.21 -7.13
N LEU A 44 -4.32 -10.06 -6.37
CA LEU A 44 -5.78 -10.16 -6.42
C LEU A 44 -6.45 -8.86 -5.97
N LEU A 45 -5.96 -8.24 -4.89
CA LEU A 45 -6.50 -6.98 -4.39
C LEU A 45 -6.23 -5.83 -5.35
N LEU A 46 -5.05 -5.79 -5.97
CA LEU A 46 -4.72 -4.81 -6.99
C LEU A 46 -5.66 -4.90 -8.20
N GLU A 47 -5.97 -6.10 -8.68
CA GLU A 47 -6.90 -6.29 -9.80
C GLU A 47 -8.34 -5.89 -9.40
N LYS A 48 -8.80 -6.21 -8.19
CA LYS A 48 -10.10 -5.73 -7.67
C LYS A 48 -10.14 -4.20 -7.62
N ALA A 49 -9.09 -3.57 -7.11
CA ALA A 49 -9.00 -2.10 -7.01
C ALA A 49 -8.98 -1.42 -8.40
N LYS A 50 -8.32 -2.01 -9.40
CA LYS A 50 -8.37 -1.54 -10.79
C LYS A 50 -9.77 -1.70 -11.40
N ALA A 51 -10.44 -2.81 -11.13
CA ALA A 51 -11.83 -3.03 -11.57
C ALA A 51 -12.77 -2.01 -10.92
N ALA A 52 -12.60 -1.72 -9.63
CA ALA A 52 -13.33 -0.67 -8.92
C ALA A 52 -13.08 0.72 -9.52
N LEU A 53 -11.82 1.05 -9.85
CA LEU A 53 -11.48 2.30 -10.54
C LEU A 53 -12.22 2.44 -11.88
N ALA A 54 -12.28 1.36 -12.65
CA ALA A 54 -13.01 1.34 -13.92
C ALA A 54 -14.53 1.51 -13.71
N SER A 55 -15.10 0.84 -12.71
CA SER A 55 -16.54 0.91 -12.40
C SER A 55 -16.97 2.29 -11.92
N HIS A 56 -16.11 3.00 -11.19
CA HIS A 56 -16.39 4.33 -10.65
C HIS A 56 -15.72 5.47 -11.43
N ALA A 57 -15.28 5.22 -12.68
CA ALA A 57 -14.48 6.17 -13.47
C ALA A 57 -15.14 7.56 -13.59
N SER A 58 -16.46 7.64 -13.63
CA SER A 58 -17.20 8.93 -13.70
C SER A 58 -17.10 9.79 -12.43
N HIS A 59 -16.80 9.19 -11.29
CA HIS A 59 -16.65 9.87 -9.99
C HIS A 59 -15.20 10.22 -9.69
N ILE A 60 -14.25 9.51 -10.31
CA ILE A 60 -12.82 9.64 -10.06
C ILE A 60 -12.20 10.62 -11.07
N ARG A 61 -11.44 11.59 -10.58
CA ARG A 61 -10.73 12.57 -11.42
C ARG A 61 -9.28 12.19 -11.70
N ASN A 62 -8.67 11.46 -10.77
CA ASN A 62 -7.28 11.02 -10.89
C ASN A 62 -7.26 9.51 -11.10
N HIS A 63 -6.97 9.11 -12.34
CA HIS A 63 -6.90 7.69 -12.75
C HIS A 63 -5.48 7.12 -12.72
N ASP A 64 -4.48 7.95 -12.41
CA ASP A 64 -3.07 7.53 -12.39
C ASP A 64 -2.63 6.99 -11.04
N LEU A 65 -3.34 7.37 -9.97
CA LEU A 65 -3.03 6.99 -8.59
C LEU A 65 -4.17 6.17 -7.99
N LEU A 66 -3.80 5.11 -7.28
CA LEU A 66 -4.73 4.21 -6.61
C LEU A 66 -4.25 3.97 -5.18
N ALA A 67 -5.07 4.33 -4.19
CA ALA A 67 -4.83 3.99 -2.80
C ALA A 67 -5.50 2.66 -2.46
N ILE A 68 -4.78 1.74 -1.82
CA ILE A 68 -5.27 0.38 -1.50
C ILE A 68 -4.99 0.06 -0.03
N ALA A 69 -6.02 -0.28 0.74
CA ALA A 69 -5.89 -0.81 2.09
C ALA A 69 -6.10 -2.33 2.06
N ASP A 70 -5.02 -3.09 2.23
CA ASP A 70 -4.98 -4.56 2.24
C ASP A 70 -5.18 -5.08 3.67
N PHE A 71 -6.41 -5.25 4.06
CA PHE A 71 -6.75 -5.72 5.41
C PHE A 71 -6.66 -7.25 5.58
N SER A 72 -6.15 -7.98 4.58
CA SER A 72 -5.70 -9.37 4.77
C SER A 72 -4.38 -9.47 5.54
N LYS A 73 -3.70 -8.33 5.76
CA LYS A 73 -2.45 -8.25 6.53
C LYS A 73 -2.68 -7.78 7.96
N PRO A 74 -1.83 -8.18 8.92
CA PRO A 74 -1.93 -7.68 10.30
C PRO A 74 -1.54 -6.20 10.40
N SER A 75 -1.99 -5.54 11.45
CA SER A 75 -1.80 -4.10 11.63
C SER A 75 -0.35 -3.68 11.89
N ARG A 76 0.53 -4.63 12.25
CA ARG A 76 1.97 -4.40 12.40
C ARG A 76 2.71 -4.28 11.08
N ASP A 77 2.11 -4.75 9.99
CA ASP A 77 2.73 -4.72 8.67
C ASP A 77 2.21 -3.52 7.86
N PRO A 78 3.05 -2.89 7.01
CA PRO A 78 2.56 -1.95 6.04
C PRO A 78 1.50 -2.60 5.15
N ARG A 79 0.30 -2.04 5.13
CA ARG A 79 -0.87 -2.60 4.45
C ARG A 79 -1.75 -1.55 3.78
N PHE A 80 -1.28 -0.32 3.72
CA PHE A 80 -1.83 0.72 2.86
C PHE A 80 -0.79 1.05 1.81
N TYR A 81 -1.23 1.08 0.55
CA TYR A 81 -0.35 1.28 -0.59
C TYR A 81 -0.86 2.42 -1.45
N VAL A 82 0.04 3.31 -1.85
CA VAL A 82 -0.22 4.26 -2.93
C VAL A 82 0.48 3.74 -4.18
N VAL A 83 -0.30 3.36 -5.18
CA VAL A 83 0.16 2.76 -6.42
C VAL A 83 0.09 3.80 -7.54
N ASP A 84 1.21 4.09 -8.20
CA ASP A 84 1.25 4.86 -9.44
C ASP A 84 1.05 3.89 -10.61
N LEU A 85 -0.13 3.96 -11.23
CA LEU A 85 -0.52 3.05 -12.32
C LEU A 85 0.25 3.27 -13.63
N ARG A 86 0.95 4.42 -13.78
CA ARG A 86 1.76 4.73 -14.96
C ARG A 86 3.06 3.94 -15.00
N ASN A 87 3.63 3.63 -13.84
CA ASN A 87 4.93 2.96 -13.72
C ASN A 87 4.91 1.72 -12.82
N GLY A 88 3.78 1.44 -12.15
CA GLY A 88 3.61 0.31 -11.26
C GLY A 88 4.33 0.45 -9.91
N GLN A 89 4.88 1.62 -9.59
CA GLN A 89 5.52 1.84 -8.30
C GLN A 89 4.48 1.89 -7.17
N SER A 90 4.84 1.32 -6.04
CA SER A 90 3.98 1.25 -4.85
C SER A 90 4.72 1.75 -3.62
N THR A 91 4.10 2.69 -2.89
CA THR A 91 4.62 3.20 -1.62
C THR A 91 3.78 2.65 -0.47
N PRO A 92 4.36 1.88 0.45
CA PRO A 92 3.65 1.26 1.57
C PRO A 92 3.60 2.18 2.79
N TYR A 93 2.51 2.07 3.59
CA TYR A 93 2.31 2.76 4.86
C TYR A 93 1.63 1.85 5.88
N LEU A 94 1.87 2.12 7.17
CA LEU A 94 1.04 1.57 8.24
C LEU A 94 -0.33 2.27 8.22
N VAL A 95 -1.40 1.51 8.42
CA VAL A 95 -2.75 2.05 8.57
C VAL A 95 -3.53 1.30 9.64
N ALA A 96 -4.19 2.04 10.54
CA ALA A 96 -5.11 1.46 11.51
C ALA A 96 -6.48 1.21 10.88
N HIS A 97 -7.17 0.21 11.38
CA HIS A 97 -8.58 -0.07 11.14
C HIS A 97 -9.42 0.27 12.37
N GLY A 98 -10.73 0.23 12.22
CA GLY A 98 -11.68 0.50 13.31
C GLY A 98 -11.71 -0.59 14.36
N LYS A 99 -11.90 -0.22 15.64
CA LYS A 99 -11.96 -1.19 16.74
C LYS A 99 -13.12 -2.18 16.62
N GLY A 100 -14.22 -1.78 15.97
CA GLY A 100 -15.31 -2.69 15.65
C GLY A 100 -14.96 -3.77 14.62
N SER A 101 -13.92 -3.54 13.80
CA SER A 101 -13.41 -4.56 12.87
C SER A 101 -12.52 -5.60 13.55
N ASP A 102 -11.99 -5.31 14.73
CA ASP A 102 -11.11 -6.18 15.52
C ASP A 102 -11.41 -5.99 17.01
N PRO A 103 -12.56 -6.53 17.52
CA PRO A 103 -12.99 -6.29 18.91
C PRO A 103 -11.96 -6.74 19.96
N ASN A 104 -11.26 -7.82 19.69
CA ASN A 104 -10.28 -8.41 20.59
C ASN A 104 -8.88 -7.78 20.50
N HIS A 105 -8.72 -6.75 19.67
CA HIS A 105 -7.42 -6.12 19.39
C HIS A 105 -6.35 -7.16 19.03
N SER A 106 -6.68 -8.05 18.11
CA SER A 106 -5.77 -9.09 17.63
C SER A 106 -4.71 -8.54 16.66
N GLY A 107 -4.96 -7.36 16.08
CA GLY A 107 -4.20 -6.75 15.00
C GLY A 107 -4.70 -7.14 13.61
N TRP A 108 -5.72 -8.00 13.52
CA TRP A 108 -6.30 -8.47 12.25
C TRP A 108 -7.74 -7.99 12.10
N VAL A 109 -8.09 -7.51 10.90
CA VAL A 109 -9.49 -7.23 10.58
C VAL A 109 -10.25 -8.56 10.52
N GLN A 110 -11.30 -8.67 11.33
CA GLN A 110 -12.17 -9.85 11.39
C GLN A 110 -13.42 -9.64 10.56
N ASN A 111 -14.01 -8.43 10.63
CA ASN A 111 -15.20 -8.06 9.88
C ASN A 111 -15.17 -6.59 9.45
N PHE A 112 -15.91 -6.30 8.41
CA PHE A 112 -16.26 -4.94 7.99
C PHE A 112 -17.69 -4.63 8.39
N SER A 113 -18.02 -3.34 8.53
CA SER A 113 -19.39 -2.91 8.80
C SER A 113 -19.63 -1.49 8.30
N ASN A 114 -20.80 -1.28 7.68
CA ASN A 114 -21.28 0.03 7.25
C ASN A 114 -22.31 0.62 8.24
N VAL A 115 -22.62 -0.11 9.31
CA VAL A 115 -23.63 0.30 10.30
C VAL A 115 -23.09 1.48 11.12
N ASN A 116 -23.90 2.52 11.29
CA ASN A 116 -23.57 3.66 12.13
C ASN A 116 -23.37 3.20 13.59
N GLY A 117 -22.32 3.72 14.26
CA GLY A 117 -21.95 3.32 15.61
C GLY A 117 -21.22 1.98 15.74
N SER A 118 -21.01 1.22 14.66
CA SER A 118 -20.28 -0.05 14.69
C SER A 118 -18.80 0.10 15.03
N GLU A 119 -18.24 1.32 14.86
CA GLU A 119 -16.81 1.62 15.00
C GLU A 119 -15.89 0.72 14.15
N ALA A 120 -16.46 0.04 13.16
CA ALA A 120 -15.73 -0.79 12.21
C ALA A 120 -15.36 0.00 10.95
N THR A 121 -14.27 -0.35 10.31
CA THR A 121 -13.97 0.08 8.94
C THR A 121 -14.96 -0.60 7.99
N SER A 122 -15.38 0.08 6.93
CA SER A 122 -16.17 -0.50 5.84
C SER A 122 -15.23 -0.95 4.71
N ALA A 123 -15.60 -1.99 3.99
CA ALA A 123 -14.92 -2.39 2.75
C ALA A 123 -15.44 -1.57 1.57
N GLY A 124 -14.74 -1.65 0.44
CA GLY A 124 -15.19 -1.10 -0.83
C GLY A 124 -14.42 0.12 -1.30
N SER A 125 -15.04 0.83 -2.25
CA SER A 125 -14.49 1.95 -3.00
C SER A 125 -14.84 3.27 -2.32
N TYR A 126 -13.85 4.15 -2.16
CA TYR A 126 -14.04 5.50 -1.63
C TYR A 126 -13.51 6.53 -2.62
N LEU A 127 -14.28 7.56 -2.89
CA LEU A 127 -13.77 8.79 -3.47
C LEU A 127 -13.03 9.57 -2.38
N VAL A 128 -11.77 9.87 -2.63
CA VAL A 128 -10.97 10.74 -1.78
C VAL A 128 -11.39 12.19 -1.99
N GLY A 129 -11.90 12.82 -0.93
CA GLY A 129 -12.39 14.20 -0.94
C GLY A 129 -11.34 15.24 -0.56
N GLU A 130 -11.81 16.44 -0.20
CA GLU A 130 -10.94 17.57 0.11
C GLU A 130 -10.30 17.44 1.49
N THR A 131 -9.15 18.10 1.65
CA THR A 131 -8.45 18.27 2.93
C THR A 131 -9.21 19.25 3.82
N TYR A 132 -9.20 18.98 5.13
CA TYR A 132 -9.73 19.90 6.14
C TYR A 132 -8.93 19.78 7.44
N ILE A 133 -9.03 20.81 8.30
CA ILE A 133 -8.46 20.75 9.65
C ILE A 133 -9.55 20.34 10.62
N GLY A 134 -9.40 19.15 11.21
CA GLY A 134 -10.33 18.59 12.19
C GLY A 134 -9.70 18.42 13.58
N GLN A 135 -10.41 17.71 14.47
CA GLN A 135 -9.93 17.42 15.82
C GLN A 135 -8.63 16.60 15.86
N HIS A 136 -8.32 15.88 14.78
CA HIS A 136 -7.11 15.09 14.64
C HIS A 136 -5.99 15.82 13.90
N GLY A 137 -6.18 17.08 13.52
CA GLY A 137 -5.30 17.85 12.65
C GLY A 137 -5.72 17.76 11.19
N GLU A 138 -4.74 17.94 10.28
CA GLU A 138 -5.00 17.88 8.85
C GLU A 138 -5.47 16.48 8.44
N SER A 139 -6.61 16.43 7.79
CA SER A 139 -7.34 15.21 7.51
C SER A 139 -7.99 15.31 6.13
N ARG A 140 -8.42 14.17 5.57
CA ARG A 140 -9.07 14.13 4.26
C ARG A 140 -10.38 13.35 4.32
N ARG A 141 -11.43 13.92 3.73
CA ARG A 141 -12.76 13.30 3.68
C ARG A 141 -12.77 12.10 2.75
N LEU A 142 -13.65 11.15 3.04
CA LEU A 142 -13.90 9.98 2.20
C LEU A 142 -15.40 9.87 1.96
N VAL A 143 -15.78 9.66 0.70
CA VAL A 143 -17.17 9.40 0.26
C VAL A 143 -17.24 7.95 -0.18
N GLY A 144 -18.11 7.16 0.41
CA GLY A 144 -18.34 5.77 0.00
C GLY A 144 -19.04 5.71 -1.35
N LEU A 145 -18.56 4.84 -2.23
CA LEU A 145 -19.11 4.67 -3.58
C LEU A 145 -19.86 3.34 -3.76
N ASP A 146 -19.74 2.45 -2.80
CA ASP A 146 -20.38 1.12 -2.82
C ASP A 146 -21.42 1.00 -1.71
N PRO A 147 -22.44 0.12 -1.83
CA PRO A 147 -23.44 -0.11 -0.77
C PRO A 147 -22.82 -0.51 0.58
N GLU A 148 -21.63 -1.14 0.55
CA GLU A 148 -20.91 -1.61 1.73
C GLU A 148 -20.22 -0.46 2.50
N ASN A 149 -20.21 0.76 1.95
CA ASN A 149 -19.58 1.94 2.57
C ASN A 149 -20.32 3.26 2.31
N ASP A 150 -21.53 3.24 1.80
CA ASP A 150 -22.32 4.44 1.49
C ASP A 150 -22.63 5.34 2.71
N GLN A 151 -22.46 4.80 3.93
CA GLN A 151 -22.60 5.57 5.17
C GLN A 151 -21.27 6.23 5.62
N ALA A 152 -20.21 6.15 4.82
CA ALA A 152 -18.89 6.64 5.21
C ALA A 152 -18.90 8.12 5.63
N GLU A 153 -19.57 9.00 4.90
CA GLU A 153 -19.69 10.43 5.25
C GLU A 153 -20.50 10.64 6.54
N ALA A 154 -21.64 9.98 6.67
CA ALA A 154 -22.51 10.06 7.85
C ALA A 154 -21.80 9.54 9.12
N ARG A 155 -20.88 8.58 8.94
CA ARG A 155 -20.05 8.00 9.98
C ARG A 155 -18.74 8.76 10.20
N ALA A 156 -18.51 9.84 9.46
CA ALA A 156 -17.28 10.64 9.49
C ALA A 156 -16.00 9.79 9.28
N ILE A 157 -16.05 8.82 8.38
CA ILE A 157 -14.88 8.02 8.01
C ILE A 157 -13.94 8.89 7.17
N VAL A 158 -12.70 9.05 7.64
CA VAL A 158 -11.71 9.94 7.04
C VAL A 158 -10.31 9.34 7.09
N ILE A 159 -9.38 9.94 6.36
CA ILE A 159 -7.92 9.77 6.51
C ILE A 159 -7.46 10.81 7.54
N HIS A 160 -6.75 10.39 8.60
CA HIS A 160 -6.25 11.31 9.63
C HIS A 160 -4.98 10.79 10.33
N PRO A 161 -4.16 11.68 10.95
CA PRO A 161 -3.04 11.27 11.79
C PRO A 161 -3.49 10.72 13.13
N ALA A 162 -2.72 9.76 13.68
CA ALA A 162 -2.98 9.21 15.00
C ALA A 162 -1.70 8.84 15.75
N TRP A 163 -1.65 9.12 17.06
CA TRP A 163 -0.54 8.78 17.92
C TRP A 163 -0.37 7.26 18.09
N TYR A 164 -1.47 6.52 17.96
CA TYR A 164 -1.51 5.07 18.15
C TYR A 164 -1.08 4.27 16.88
N VAL A 165 -0.61 4.95 15.85
CA VAL A 165 0.02 4.32 14.67
C VAL A 165 1.50 4.69 14.71
N ASN A 166 2.33 3.81 15.27
CA ASN A 166 3.76 4.03 15.36
C ASN A 166 4.52 2.72 15.57
N GLN A 167 5.82 2.75 15.29
CA GLN A 167 6.70 1.59 15.37
C GLN A 167 6.94 1.11 16.81
N SER A 168 6.90 2.01 17.80
CA SER A 168 7.12 1.60 19.19
C SER A 168 6.01 0.72 19.72
N LEU A 169 4.74 1.00 19.36
CA LEU A 169 3.63 0.12 19.71
C LEU A 169 3.75 -1.27 19.07
N ILE A 170 4.29 -1.35 17.86
CA ILE A 170 4.56 -2.66 17.22
C ILE A 170 5.61 -3.42 18.02
N GLN A 171 6.68 -2.76 18.47
CA GLN A 171 7.73 -3.38 19.29
C GLN A 171 7.21 -3.84 20.64
N ASP A 172 6.34 -3.04 21.27
CA ASP A 172 5.85 -3.29 22.64
C ASP A 172 4.75 -4.35 22.67
N GLN A 173 3.83 -4.37 21.69
CA GLN A 173 2.62 -5.22 21.73
C GLN A 173 2.35 -6.01 20.43
N GLY A 174 3.24 -5.93 19.44
CA GLY A 174 3.13 -6.65 18.17
C GLY A 174 2.06 -6.14 17.21
N LYS A 175 1.51 -4.94 17.43
CA LYS A 175 0.42 -4.34 16.66
C LYS A 175 0.34 -2.83 16.90
N ILE A 176 -0.34 -2.10 16.02
CA ILE A 176 -0.72 -0.69 16.25
C ILE A 176 -2.09 -0.58 16.90
N GLY A 177 -2.48 0.65 17.29
CA GLY A 177 -3.82 0.92 17.81
C GLY A 177 -4.93 0.82 16.76
N ARG A 178 -6.15 1.21 17.15
CA ARG A 178 -7.35 1.12 16.31
C ARG A 178 -8.11 2.45 16.34
N SER A 179 -8.74 2.80 15.21
CA SER A 179 -9.64 3.94 15.06
C SER A 179 -11.09 3.59 15.45
N GLN A 180 -12.03 4.47 15.12
CA GLN A 180 -13.47 4.21 15.16
C GLN A 180 -14.05 3.96 13.76
N GLY A 181 -13.24 3.38 12.85
CA GLY A 181 -13.59 3.08 11.47
C GLY A 181 -12.74 3.80 10.44
N CYS A 182 -12.10 4.91 10.80
CA CYS A 182 -11.26 5.72 9.94
C CYS A 182 -9.96 5.01 9.52
N PHE A 183 -9.36 5.50 8.44
CA PHE A 183 -8.00 5.14 8.01
C PHE A 183 -7.02 6.08 8.74
N ALA A 184 -6.46 5.62 9.86
CA ALA A 184 -5.54 6.41 10.65
C ALA A 184 -4.09 6.04 10.35
N PHE A 185 -3.24 7.06 10.25
CA PHE A 185 -1.82 6.95 9.88
C PHE A 185 -0.90 7.47 10.98
N ALA A 186 0.36 7.12 10.90
CA ALA A 186 1.39 7.69 11.76
C ALA A 186 1.46 9.22 11.55
N LYS A 187 1.74 9.96 12.64
CA LYS A 187 1.86 11.43 12.56
C LYS A 187 3.00 11.87 11.65
N GLU A 188 4.05 11.09 11.58
CA GLU A 188 5.19 11.30 10.71
C GLU A 188 4.89 11.04 9.22
N ASP A 189 3.92 10.16 8.91
CA ASP A 189 3.59 9.75 7.55
C ASP A 189 2.45 10.56 6.92
N ILE A 190 1.59 11.19 7.74
CA ILE A 190 0.32 11.76 7.25
C ILE A 190 0.51 12.78 6.13
N ASN A 191 1.51 13.65 6.22
CA ASN A 191 1.75 14.66 5.19
C ASN A 191 2.08 14.01 3.84
N ALA A 192 2.93 12.98 3.85
CA ALA A 192 3.27 12.24 2.65
C ALA A 192 2.07 11.46 2.09
N VAL A 193 1.20 10.92 2.97
CA VAL A 193 -0.04 10.24 2.55
C VAL A 193 -1.00 11.24 1.91
N LEU A 194 -1.25 12.40 2.53
CA LEU A 194 -2.17 13.40 2.00
C LEU A 194 -1.67 14.00 0.67
N GLU A 195 -0.38 14.16 0.50
CA GLU A 195 0.23 14.62 -0.75
C GLU A 195 0.06 13.57 -1.87
N ARG A 196 0.33 12.29 -1.57
CA ARG A 196 0.31 11.21 -2.56
C ARG A 196 -1.07 10.66 -2.87
N VAL A 197 -2.07 10.93 -2.03
CA VAL A 197 -3.47 10.53 -2.21
C VAL A 197 -4.33 11.80 -2.33
N PRO A 198 -4.21 12.57 -3.43
CA PRO A 198 -4.93 13.83 -3.58
C PRO A 198 -6.44 13.62 -3.75
N ALA A 199 -7.20 14.70 -3.57
CA ALA A 199 -8.65 14.68 -3.83
C ALA A 199 -8.94 14.24 -5.27
N GLY A 200 -9.98 13.41 -5.43
CA GLY A 200 -10.35 12.83 -6.72
C GLY A 200 -9.71 11.49 -7.04
N CYS A 201 -8.86 10.94 -6.16
CA CYS A 201 -8.36 9.56 -6.27
C CYS A 201 -9.40 8.54 -5.77
N LEU A 202 -9.22 7.29 -6.17
CA LEU A 202 -9.88 6.13 -5.56
C LEU A 202 -9.03 5.59 -4.39
N LEU A 203 -9.67 5.34 -3.25
CA LEU A 203 -9.18 4.45 -2.21
C LEU A 203 -10.04 3.20 -2.21
N TYR A 204 -9.42 2.03 -2.31
CA TYR A 204 -10.08 0.73 -2.25
C TYR A 204 -9.65 -0.04 -1.01
N ALA A 205 -10.58 -0.51 -0.21
CA ALA A 205 -10.33 -1.24 1.02
C ALA A 205 -11.02 -2.60 1.02
N ASP A 206 -10.23 -3.67 1.17
CA ASP A 206 -10.80 -5.03 1.22
C ASP A 206 -9.85 -6.00 1.95
N LYS A 207 -10.34 -7.22 2.14
CA LYS A 207 -9.64 -8.38 2.69
C LYS A 207 -9.84 -9.56 1.73
N VAL A 208 -8.78 -10.01 1.07
CA VAL A 208 -8.79 -11.07 0.04
C VAL A 208 -7.95 -12.28 0.46
#